data_4ea39755429af1aaebed9b6f25276196
#
_entry.id   4ea39755429af1aaebed9b6f25276196
#
_cell.length_a   1.000
_cell.length_b   1.000
_cell.length_c   1.000
_cell.angle_alpha   90.00
_cell.angle_beta   90.00
_cell.angle_gamma   90.00
#
_symmetry.space_group_name_H-M   'P 1'
#
loop_
_entity.id
_entity.type
_entity.pdbx_description
1 polymer ?
#
loop_
_entity_poly.entity_id
_entity_poly.type
_entity_poly.pdbx_seq_one_letter_code
_entity_poly.pdbx_strand_id
1 'polypeptide(L)'
;RHHSLVSRQLKRFGGRLNDTAGDGVFATFERPADAIRCACACVVAVRELGIEIRAGVNFGETEPIGGKLGGIAVHIGARVGALAQPSEVLVSQTVKDLVAGSGLSFEDAGEHELKGVPDRWRLYRVAE
;
A
#
# COMPACT_ATOMS: atom_id res chain seq x y z
N ARG A 1 18.88 -4.77 4.32
CA ARG A 1 18.30 -5.08 5.62
C ARG A 1 16.82 -4.71 5.70
N HIS A 2 16.51 -3.47 5.30
CA HIS A 2 15.14 -3.04 5.15
C HIS A 2 14.38 -3.97 4.20
N HIS A 3 14.96 -4.28 3.03
CA HIS A 3 14.32 -5.17 2.06
C HIS A 3 14.16 -6.59 2.59
N SER A 4 15.07 -7.06 3.42
CA SER A 4 14.95 -8.38 4.06
C SER A 4 13.73 -8.46 4.95
N LEU A 5 13.51 -7.41 5.76
CA LEU A 5 12.36 -7.37 6.66
C LEU A 5 11.06 -7.30 5.88
N VAL A 6 11.02 -6.48 4.82
CA VAL A 6 9.83 -6.38 3.98
C VAL A 6 9.55 -7.71 3.30
N SER A 7 10.58 -8.37 2.74
CA SER A 7 10.40 -9.66 2.08
C SER A 7 9.84 -10.72 3.02
N ARG A 8 10.27 -10.70 4.27
CA ARG A 8 9.76 -11.64 5.27
C ARG A 8 8.27 -11.42 5.51
N GLN A 9 7.85 -10.15 5.62
CA GLN A 9 6.43 -9.85 5.82
C GLN A 9 5.61 -10.20 4.58
N LEU A 10 6.15 -9.97 3.38
CA LEU A 10 5.46 -10.37 2.16
C LEU A 10 5.16 -11.86 2.18
N LYS A 11 6.13 -12.69 2.53
CA LYS A 11 5.91 -14.13 2.61
C LYS A 11 4.84 -14.48 3.63
N ARG A 12 4.89 -13.82 4.78
CA ARG A 12 3.95 -14.09 5.85
C ARG A 12 2.50 -13.82 5.44
N PHE A 13 2.27 -12.78 4.65
CA PHE A 13 0.92 -12.37 4.28
C PHE A 13 0.53 -12.74 2.85
N GLY A 14 1.33 -13.55 2.19
CA GLY A 14 1.00 -14.02 0.85
C GLY A 14 1.19 -12.99 -0.24
N GLY A 15 2.03 -12.02 -0.02
CA GLY A 15 2.33 -11.01 -1.02
C GLY A 15 3.39 -11.47 -2.00
N ARG A 16 3.40 -10.81 -3.15
CA ARG A 16 4.36 -11.08 -4.21
C ARG A 16 5.10 -9.80 -4.54
N LEU A 17 6.42 -9.86 -4.44
CA LEU A 17 7.26 -8.72 -4.82
C LEU A 17 7.27 -8.60 -6.34
N ASN A 18 6.89 -7.45 -6.86
CA ASN A 18 6.84 -7.22 -8.30
C ASN A 18 7.93 -6.28 -8.79
N ASP A 19 8.33 -5.31 -7.97
CA ASP A 19 9.36 -4.36 -8.40
C ASP A 19 9.93 -3.65 -7.18
N THR A 20 11.12 -3.09 -7.38
CA THR A 20 11.75 -2.21 -6.39
C THR A 20 12.25 -0.98 -7.11
N ALA A 21 12.27 0.15 -6.39
CA ALA A 21 12.81 1.40 -6.91
C ALA A 21 13.51 2.07 -5.74
N GLY A 22 14.83 2.02 -5.72
CA GLY A 22 15.59 2.45 -4.56
C GLY A 22 15.17 1.64 -3.35
N ASP A 23 14.70 2.29 -2.30
CA ASP A 23 14.18 1.62 -1.11
C ASP A 23 12.69 1.29 -1.23
N GLY A 24 12.04 1.72 -2.31
CA GLY A 24 10.63 1.48 -2.50
C GLY A 24 10.35 0.06 -2.97
N VAL A 25 9.17 -0.43 -2.65
CA VAL A 25 8.73 -1.78 -2.98
C VAL A 25 7.34 -1.72 -3.56
N PHE A 26 7.14 -2.42 -4.69
CA PHE A 26 5.81 -2.64 -5.24
C PHE A 26 5.50 -4.12 -5.11
N ALA A 27 4.42 -4.42 -4.39
CA ALA A 27 4.02 -5.80 -4.18
C ALA A 27 2.53 -5.93 -4.44
N THR A 28 2.10 -7.14 -4.79
CA THR A 28 0.70 -7.43 -5.05
C THR A 28 0.21 -8.53 -4.13
N PHE A 29 -1.10 -8.51 -3.88
CA PHE A 29 -1.77 -9.46 -3.00
C PHE A 29 -3.09 -9.83 -3.64
N GLU A 30 -3.58 -11.03 -3.35
CA GLU A 30 -4.89 -11.43 -3.84
C GLU A 30 -6.02 -10.83 -3.00
N ARG A 31 -5.74 -10.52 -1.73
CA ARG A 31 -6.74 -9.96 -0.83
C ARG A 31 -6.29 -8.61 -0.30
N PRO A 32 -7.13 -7.58 -0.43
CA PRO A 32 -6.77 -6.26 0.07
C PRO A 32 -6.47 -6.23 1.57
N ALA A 33 -7.18 -7.02 2.37
CA ALA A 33 -6.92 -7.05 3.82
C ALA A 33 -5.51 -7.55 4.12
N ASP A 34 -5.02 -8.54 3.36
CA ASP A 34 -3.67 -9.05 3.55
C ASP A 34 -2.64 -8.00 3.19
N ALA A 35 -2.91 -7.21 2.14
CA ALA A 35 -2.00 -6.12 1.76
C ALA A 35 -1.89 -5.10 2.89
N ILE A 36 -3.01 -4.73 3.50
CA ILE A 36 -3.02 -3.77 4.60
C ILE A 36 -2.26 -4.32 5.79
N ARG A 37 -2.54 -5.56 6.17
CA ARG A 37 -1.87 -6.17 7.33
C ARG A 37 -0.38 -6.30 7.11
N CYS A 38 0.03 -6.63 5.89
CA CYS A 38 1.44 -6.69 5.54
C CYS A 38 2.09 -5.31 5.66
N ALA A 39 1.43 -4.27 5.13
CA ALA A 39 1.96 -2.91 5.21
C ALA A 39 2.15 -2.48 6.66
N CYS A 40 1.16 -2.74 7.51
CA CYS A 40 1.24 -2.41 8.92
C CYS A 40 2.38 -3.18 9.62
N ALA A 41 2.53 -4.45 9.30
CA ALA A 41 3.61 -5.25 9.86
C ALA A 41 4.98 -4.75 9.42
N CYS A 42 5.09 -4.29 8.17
CA CYS A 42 6.34 -3.72 7.68
C CYS A 42 6.68 -2.42 8.42
N VAL A 43 5.67 -1.57 8.65
CA VAL A 43 5.87 -0.32 9.40
C VAL A 43 6.47 -0.62 10.77
N VAL A 44 5.90 -1.60 11.47
CA VAL A 44 6.38 -1.97 12.81
C VAL A 44 7.79 -2.56 12.75
N ALA A 45 8.02 -3.47 11.79
CA ALA A 45 9.31 -4.17 11.71
C ALA A 45 10.47 -3.22 11.44
N VAL A 46 10.30 -2.29 10.49
CA VAL A 46 11.41 -1.40 10.15
C VAL A 46 11.59 -0.29 11.16
N ARG A 47 10.55 0.05 11.90
CA ARG A 47 10.65 1.07 12.94
C ARG A 47 11.66 0.67 14.02
N GLU A 48 11.78 -0.62 14.28
CA GLU A 48 12.76 -1.14 15.23
C GLU A 48 14.20 -0.89 14.78
N LEU A 49 14.39 -0.63 13.48
CA LEU A 49 15.70 -0.25 12.95
C LEU A 49 15.88 1.27 12.91
N GLY A 50 14.94 2.03 13.43
CA GLY A 50 14.96 3.47 13.35
C GLY A 50 14.55 4.01 12.00
N ILE A 51 13.87 3.19 11.19
CA ILE A 51 13.43 3.56 9.85
C ILE A 51 11.92 3.77 9.86
N GLU A 52 11.47 4.82 9.16
CA GLU A 52 10.04 5.03 8.96
C GLU A 52 9.72 4.90 7.49
N ILE A 53 8.70 4.14 7.17
CA ILE A 53 8.26 3.95 5.79
C ILE A 53 6.84 4.47 5.63
N ARG A 54 6.46 4.64 4.38
CA ARG A 54 5.13 5.07 3.98
C ARG A 54 4.57 3.99 3.09
N ALA A 55 3.27 3.74 3.19
CA ALA A 55 2.66 2.71 2.37
C ALA A 55 1.33 3.20 1.81
N GLY A 56 1.04 2.78 0.58
CA GLY A 56 -0.25 3.02 -0.05
C GLY A 56 -0.80 1.71 -0.55
N VAL A 57 -2.09 1.52 -0.39
CA VAL A 57 -2.77 0.31 -0.86
C VAL A 57 -3.94 0.72 -1.74
N ASN A 58 -4.00 0.14 -2.93
CA ASN A 58 -5.11 0.34 -3.84
C ASN A 58 -5.50 -1.01 -4.44
N PHE A 59 -6.71 -1.09 -4.96
CA PHE A 59 -7.22 -2.29 -5.59
C PHE A 59 -7.69 -1.95 -6.99
N GLY A 60 -7.40 -2.80 -7.94
CA GLY A 60 -7.83 -2.63 -9.31
C GLY A 60 -7.15 -3.63 -10.20
N GLU A 61 -7.55 -3.63 -11.47
CA GLU A 61 -6.94 -4.51 -12.43
C GLU A 61 -5.53 -4.03 -12.77
N THR A 62 -4.64 -4.98 -12.94
CA THR A 62 -3.29 -4.70 -13.39
C THR A 62 -3.07 -5.38 -14.72
N GLU A 63 -2.10 -4.92 -15.48
CA GLU A 63 -1.77 -5.51 -16.76
C GLU A 63 -0.28 -5.59 -16.93
N PRO A 64 0.21 -6.60 -17.66
CA PRO A 64 1.64 -6.68 -17.93
C PRO A 64 2.04 -5.64 -18.96
N ILE A 65 3.06 -4.85 -18.61
CA ILE A 65 3.59 -3.80 -19.48
C ILE A 65 5.10 -3.96 -19.45
N GLY A 66 5.70 -4.36 -20.57
CA GLY A 66 7.13 -4.49 -20.65
C GLY A 66 7.72 -5.48 -19.65
N GLY A 67 7.01 -6.57 -19.39
CA GLY A 67 7.48 -7.59 -18.45
C GLY A 67 7.19 -7.29 -16.99
N LYS A 68 6.55 -6.16 -16.70
CA LYS A 68 6.19 -5.77 -15.34
C LYS A 68 4.69 -5.53 -15.26
N LEU A 69 4.15 -5.56 -14.06
CA LEU A 69 2.75 -5.19 -13.86
C LEU A 69 2.64 -3.68 -13.85
N GLY A 70 1.60 -3.17 -14.52
CA GLY A 70 1.34 -1.74 -14.56
C GLY A 70 -0.14 -1.47 -14.68
N GLY A 71 -0.47 -0.25 -15.10
CA GLY A 71 -1.84 0.19 -15.26
C GLY A 71 -2.20 1.25 -14.25
N ILE A 72 -3.40 1.82 -14.43
CA ILE A 72 -3.83 2.95 -13.60
C ILE A 72 -3.92 2.58 -12.11
N ALA A 73 -4.32 1.34 -11.79
CA ALA A 73 -4.44 0.93 -10.40
C ALA A 73 -3.09 0.96 -9.68
N VAL A 74 -2.03 0.58 -10.36
CA VAL A 74 -0.67 0.62 -9.80
C VAL A 74 -0.23 2.06 -9.60
N HIS A 75 -0.50 2.91 -10.58
CA HIS A 75 -0.15 4.33 -10.50
C HIS A 75 -0.88 5.00 -9.32
N ILE A 76 -2.16 4.69 -9.15
CA ILE A 76 -2.94 5.23 -8.03
C ILE A 76 -2.32 4.78 -6.70
N GLY A 77 -2.00 3.50 -6.58
CA GLY A 77 -1.39 2.98 -5.36
C GLY A 77 -0.10 3.71 -4.99
N ALA A 78 0.74 3.96 -5.99
CA ALA A 78 1.99 4.69 -5.77
C ALA A 78 1.73 6.13 -5.31
N ARG A 79 0.73 6.79 -5.90
CA ARG A 79 0.39 8.17 -5.52
C ARG A 79 -0.21 8.23 -4.12
N VAL A 80 -1.01 7.24 -3.76
CA VAL A 80 -1.58 7.15 -2.41
C VAL A 80 -0.44 7.03 -1.39
N GLY A 81 0.50 6.14 -1.65
CA GLY A 81 1.65 5.97 -0.75
C GLY A 81 2.49 7.22 -0.63
N ALA A 82 2.63 7.99 -1.71
CA ALA A 82 3.42 9.22 -1.69
C ALA A 82 2.79 10.30 -0.79
N LEU A 83 1.50 10.22 -0.53
CA LEU A 83 0.81 11.16 0.34
C LEU A 83 0.83 10.74 1.81
N ALA A 84 1.26 9.55 2.11
CA ALA A 84 1.30 9.06 3.48
C ALA A 84 2.36 9.79 4.29
N GLN A 85 2.09 9.95 5.56
CA GLN A 85 3.08 10.45 6.51
C GLN A 85 4.01 9.31 6.91
N PRO A 86 5.17 9.61 7.50
CA PRO A 86 6.06 8.54 7.98
C PRO A 86 5.32 7.57 8.91
N SER A 87 5.52 6.30 8.68
CA SER A 87 4.89 5.20 9.44
C SER A 87 3.38 5.12 9.26
N GLU A 88 2.86 5.72 8.22
CA GLU A 88 1.43 5.73 7.94
C GLU A 88 1.12 4.82 6.77
N VAL A 89 -0.01 4.13 6.86
CA VAL A 89 -0.56 3.32 5.77
C VAL A 89 -1.85 3.99 5.31
N LEU A 90 -1.86 4.43 4.06
CA LEU A 90 -3.06 5.01 3.45
C LEU A 90 -3.68 4.03 2.47
N VAL A 91 -4.98 4.05 2.40
CA VAL A 91 -5.73 3.21 1.46
C VAL A 91 -6.72 4.07 0.70
N SER A 92 -7.05 3.65 -0.52
CA SER A 92 -8.12 4.29 -1.27
C SER A 92 -9.47 3.90 -0.69
N GLN A 93 -10.50 4.68 -1.02
CA GLN A 93 -11.85 4.36 -0.58
C GLN A 93 -12.30 2.99 -1.09
N THR A 94 -11.88 2.63 -2.30
CA THR A 94 -12.18 1.32 -2.86
C THR A 94 -11.69 0.21 -1.92
N VAL A 95 -10.46 0.33 -1.44
CA VAL A 95 -9.90 -0.66 -0.53
C VAL A 95 -10.65 -0.68 0.79
N LYS A 96 -10.93 0.50 1.34
CA LYS A 96 -11.68 0.58 2.61
C LYS A 96 -13.01 -0.16 2.50
N ASP A 97 -13.72 0.05 1.39
CA ASP A 97 -15.01 -0.58 1.20
C ASP A 97 -14.90 -2.10 1.05
N LEU A 98 -13.87 -2.55 0.33
CA LEU A 98 -13.68 -3.98 0.08
C LEU A 98 -13.34 -4.77 1.34
N VAL A 99 -12.73 -4.13 2.32
CA VAL A 99 -12.32 -4.81 3.55
C VAL A 99 -13.31 -4.62 4.69
N ALA A 100 -14.51 -4.14 4.39
CA ALA A 100 -15.56 -4.02 5.41
C ALA A 100 -15.78 -5.39 6.06
N GLY A 101 -15.83 -5.40 7.38
CA GLY A 101 -16.03 -6.65 8.12
C GLY A 101 -14.74 -7.38 8.48
N SER A 102 -13.58 -6.86 8.06
CA SER A 102 -12.30 -7.50 8.31
C SER A 102 -11.75 -7.26 9.72
N GLY A 103 -12.37 -6.33 10.45
CA GLY A 103 -11.84 -5.91 11.76
C GLY A 103 -10.86 -4.76 11.68
N LEU A 104 -10.50 -4.33 10.47
CA LEU A 104 -9.61 -3.18 10.30
C LEU A 104 -10.39 -1.89 10.50
N SER A 105 -9.77 -0.90 11.11
CA SER A 105 -10.36 0.40 11.37
C SER A 105 -9.62 1.47 10.59
N PHE A 106 -10.35 2.53 10.24
CA PHE A 106 -9.82 3.59 9.40
C PHE A 106 -10.23 4.96 9.91
N GLU A 107 -9.40 5.95 9.60
CA GLU A 107 -9.71 7.35 9.82
C GLU A 107 -9.68 8.07 8.48
N ASP A 108 -10.60 9.00 8.29
CA ASP A 108 -10.67 9.79 7.06
C ASP A 108 -9.40 10.63 6.93
N ALA A 109 -8.74 10.52 5.80
CA ALA A 109 -7.53 11.29 5.50
C ALA A 109 -7.78 12.37 4.45
N GLY A 110 -9.06 12.64 4.11
CA GLY A 110 -9.43 13.73 3.23
C GLY A 110 -9.46 13.36 1.76
N GLU A 111 -9.87 14.32 0.95
CA GLU A 111 -9.87 14.17 -0.51
C GLU A 111 -8.61 14.78 -1.09
N HIS A 112 -8.08 14.13 -2.09
CA HIS A 112 -6.82 14.54 -2.71
C HIS A 112 -6.88 14.40 -4.22
N GLU A 113 -6.17 15.29 -4.90
CA GLU A 113 -5.89 15.11 -6.31
C GLU A 113 -4.62 14.27 -6.40
N LEU A 114 -4.68 13.25 -7.24
CA LEU A 114 -3.53 12.37 -7.45
C LEU A 114 -2.91 12.71 -8.80
N LYS A 115 -1.63 13.02 -8.82
CA LYS A 115 -0.96 13.45 -10.02
C LYS A 115 -1.10 12.42 -11.14
N GLY A 116 -1.63 12.85 -12.28
CA GLY A 116 -1.82 12.00 -13.42
C GLY A 116 -3.06 11.13 -13.37
N VAL A 117 -3.93 11.35 -12.38
CA VAL A 117 -5.16 10.56 -12.22
C VAL A 117 -6.33 11.53 -12.23
N PRO A 118 -7.41 11.22 -12.99
CA PRO A 118 -8.58 12.08 -12.99
C PRO A 118 -9.34 12.01 -11.68
N ASP A 119 -10.10 13.07 -11.41
CA ASP A 119 -11.00 13.18 -10.26
C ASP A 119 -10.26 13.32 -8.93
N ARG A 120 -11.03 13.58 -7.91
CA ARG A 120 -10.50 13.65 -6.54
C ARG A 120 -10.77 12.32 -5.85
N TRP A 121 -9.84 11.93 -5.01
CA TRP A 121 -9.89 10.64 -4.33
C TRP A 121 -9.92 10.83 -2.84
N ARG A 122 -10.89 10.22 -2.16
CA ARG A 122 -10.91 10.20 -0.71
C ARG A 122 -10.04 9.06 -0.23
N LEU A 123 -9.15 9.39 0.70
CA LEU A 123 -8.20 8.41 1.23
C LEU A 123 -8.47 8.20 2.70
N TYR A 124 -8.03 7.06 3.20
CA TYR A 124 -8.21 6.69 4.59
C TYR A 124 -6.89 6.18 5.15
N ARG A 125 -6.65 6.52 6.41
CA ARG A 125 -5.48 6.06 7.13
C ARG A 125 -5.88 4.86 7.97
N VAL A 126 -5.05 3.82 7.99
CA VAL A 126 -5.32 2.66 8.82
C VAL A 126 -5.09 3.03 10.27
N ALA A 127 -6.10 2.78 11.10
CA ALA A 127 -6.02 3.04 12.54
C ALA A 127 -5.82 1.69 13.24
N GLU A 128 -4.95 1.66 14.22
CA GLU A 128 -4.66 0.44 14.95
C GLU A 128 -5.55 0.29 16.16
#